data_c132014f6a6cb27ccd4545b725e0d138
#
_entry.id   c132014f6a6cb27ccd4545b725e0d138
#
_cell.length_a   1.000
_cell.length_b   1.000
_cell.length_c   1.000
_cell.angle_alpha   90.00
_cell.angle_beta   90.00
_cell.angle_gamma   90.00
#
_symmetry.space_group_name_H-M   'P 1'
#
loop_
_entity.id
_entity.type
_entity.pdbx_description
1 polymer ?
#
loop_
_entity_poly.entity_id
_entity_poly.type
_entity_poly.pdbx_seq_one_letter_code
_entity_poly.pdbx_strand_id
1 'polypeptide(L)'
;MFEETKKFLYKSACEQGKPSNRLLDKNIRLIERDKDNLEYNSDGYAYIFEYLQFFDDGSMILWTIPEFIEPLLNYFELFRKDLFSDKSCKWLLENLKNDTEKYGLTLHTDHENRKDYQGTVFFGTENENDLNISKKQNNTVKFYSADKFDMTGFDNIWRGVLNFGTLIDNQIVSNCLNTTNPLDNKVIDIGICTLDDYKQKGYAVSNVVSMAEYLLSGAEEVKKVKEVIYTTGSGNINSQKTAKSSGLREIAKEVDFCCRRIL
;
A
#
# COMPACT_ATOMS: atom_id res chain seq x y z
N MET A 1 2.14 -0.56 18.38
CA MET A 1 2.43 -1.51 17.31
C MET A 1 2.31 -0.79 15.96
N PHE A 2 3.29 -0.90 15.06
CA PHE A 2 3.38 -0.17 13.78
C PHE A 2 3.32 1.37 13.90
N GLU A 3 3.92 1.91 14.94
CA GLU A 3 3.89 3.35 15.20
C GLU A 3 4.67 4.16 14.15
N GLU A 4 5.76 3.63 13.64
CA GLU A 4 6.53 4.31 12.59
C GLU A 4 5.78 4.25 11.24
N THR A 5 5.09 3.14 10.92
CA THR A 5 4.20 3.05 9.75
C THR A 5 3.04 4.06 9.83
N LYS A 6 2.38 4.17 10.99
CA LYS A 6 1.31 5.17 11.20
C LYS A 6 1.82 6.59 10.97
N LYS A 7 3.01 6.93 11.50
CA LYS A 7 3.64 8.24 11.29
C LYS A 7 4.03 8.46 9.83
N PHE A 8 4.59 7.42 9.18
CA PHE A 8 4.99 7.48 7.78
C PHE A 8 3.80 7.75 6.87
N LEU A 9 2.72 6.96 6.98
CA LEU A 9 1.51 7.12 6.17
C LEU A 9 0.79 8.44 6.46
N TYR A 10 0.72 8.87 7.74
CA TYR A 10 0.17 10.17 8.08
C TYR A 10 0.98 11.33 7.49
N LYS A 11 2.30 11.24 7.51
CA LYS A 11 3.18 12.24 6.89
C LYS A 11 2.96 12.29 5.37
N SER A 12 2.90 11.14 4.71
CA SER A 12 2.61 11.06 3.28
C SER A 12 1.27 11.70 2.92
N ALA A 13 0.22 11.45 3.72
CA ALA A 13 -1.07 12.09 3.56
C ALA A 13 -0.99 13.62 3.70
N CYS A 14 -0.19 14.14 4.67
CA CYS A 14 0.01 15.58 4.86
C CYS A 14 0.77 16.25 3.71
N GLU A 15 1.49 15.51 2.89
CA GLU A 15 2.13 16.05 1.67
C GLU A 15 1.08 16.36 0.58
N GLN A 16 -0.08 15.71 0.64
CA GLN A 16 -1.19 15.87 -0.31
C GLN A 16 -2.32 16.77 0.19
N GLY A 17 -2.29 17.17 1.46
CA GLY A 17 -3.32 18.00 2.08
C GLY A 17 -2.86 18.66 3.38
N LYS A 18 -3.79 19.29 4.09
CA LYS A 18 -3.51 19.95 5.37
C LYS A 18 -4.21 19.24 6.51
N PRO A 19 -3.52 18.98 7.65
CA PRO A 19 -4.17 18.48 8.85
C PRO A 19 -5.36 19.38 9.23
N SER A 20 -6.51 18.77 9.44
CA SER A 20 -7.71 19.50 9.86
C SER A 20 -7.70 19.74 11.37
N ASN A 21 -8.17 20.92 11.77
CA ASN A 21 -8.46 21.22 13.18
C ASN A 21 -9.86 20.79 13.61
N ARG A 22 -10.66 20.17 12.71
CA ARG A 22 -11.98 19.65 13.05
C ARG A 22 -11.81 18.45 13.97
N LEU A 23 -12.47 18.50 15.11
CA LEU A 23 -12.55 17.37 16.03
C LEU A 23 -13.63 16.41 15.50
N LEU A 24 -13.16 15.35 14.86
CA LEU A 24 -13.97 14.19 14.55
C LEU A 24 -13.91 13.19 15.70
N ASP A 25 -14.08 11.92 15.46
CA ASP A 25 -13.77 10.88 16.45
C ASP A 25 -12.27 10.96 16.79
N LYS A 26 -11.93 10.77 18.08
CA LYS A 26 -10.53 10.79 18.58
C LYS A 26 -9.59 9.83 17.85
N ASN A 27 -10.15 8.83 17.18
CA ASN A 27 -9.40 7.83 16.44
C ASN A 27 -9.23 8.19 14.97
N ILE A 28 -9.86 9.29 14.48
CA ILE A 28 -9.77 9.70 13.07
C ILE A 28 -8.85 10.92 12.94
N ARG A 29 -7.80 10.77 12.16
CA ARG A 29 -6.91 11.86 11.72
C ARG A 29 -7.36 12.34 10.35
N LEU A 30 -7.97 13.52 10.31
CA LEU A 30 -8.48 14.12 9.08
C LEU A 30 -7.42 14.98 8.40
N ILE A 31 -7.25 14.77 7.11
CA ILE A 31 -6.46 15.60 6.20
C ILE A 31 -7.41 16.22 5.18
N GLU A 32 -7.48 17.54 5.13
CA GLU A 32 -8.31 18.25 4.16
C GLU A 32 -7.52 18.53 2.88
N ARG A 33 -8.06 18.11 1.75
CA ARG A 33 -7.54 18.42 0.40
C ARG A 33 -8.28 19.62 -0.16
N ASP A 34 -7.58 20.43 -0.94
CA ASP A 34 -8.19 21.50 -1.71
C ASP A 34 -8.66 20.96 -3.06
N LYS A 35 -9.97 21.05 -3.34
CA LYS A 35 -10.54 20.56 -4.60
C LYS A 35 -9.99 21.24 -5.84
N ASP A 36 -9.58 22.53 -5.72
CA ASP A 36 -9.05 23.30 -6.83
C ASP A 36 -7.60 22.93 -7.15
N ASN A 37 -6.92 22.27 -6.22
CA ASN A 37 -5.54 21.80 -6.31
C ASN A 37 -5.42 20.26 -6.34
N LEU A 38 -6.48 19.54 -6.69
CA LEU A 38 -6.40 18.08 -6.87
C LEU A 38 -5.41 17.74 -8.00
N GLU A 39 -4.47 16.88 -7.69
CA GLU A 39 -3.53 16.35 -8.68
C GLU A 39 -4.22 15.30 -9.56
N TYR A 40 -4.34 15.60 -10.84
CA TYR A 40 -4.90 14.69 -11.83
C TYR A 40 -3.77 13.91 -12.51
N ASN A 41 -3.95 12.61 -12.61
CA ASN A 41 -3.03 11.77 -13.37
C ASN A 41 -3.13 12.05 -14.90
N SER A 42 -2.29 11.39 -15.71
CA SER A 42 -2.29 11.53 -17.17
C SER A 42 -3.65 11.25 -17.84
N ASP A 43 -4.48 10.46 -17.19
CA ASP A 43 -5.81 10.06 -17.70
C ASP A 43 -6.93 10.98 -17.21
N GLY A 44 -6.59 12.03 -16.45
CA GLY A 44 -7.50 13.03 -15.94
C GLY A 44 -8.29 12.62 -14.69
N TYR A 45 -7.77 11.66 -13.93
CA TYR A 45 -8.35 11.23 -12.65
C TYR A 45 -7.57 11.76 -11.46
N ALA A 46 -8.28 12.10 -10.39
CA ALA A 46 -7.74 12.41 -9.09
C ALA A 46 -8.45 11.65 -7.98
N TYR A 47 -7.75 11.32 -6.92
CA TYR A 47 -8.34 10.78 -5.70
C TYR A 47 -8.99 11.90 -4.91
N ILE A 48 -10.30 11.80 -4.65
CA ILE A 48 -11.06 12.82 -3.92
C ILE A 48 -11.23 12.50 -2.45
N PHE A 49 -11.25 11.23 -2.10
CA PHE A 49 -11.16 10.78 -0.73
C PHE A 49 -10.56 9.39 -0.65
N GLU A 50 -9.88 9.17 0.45
CA GLU A 50 -9.25 7.92 0.81
C GLU A 50 -9.40 7.74 2.31
N TYR A 51 -9.61 6.53 2.77
CA TYR A 51 -9.54 6.20 4.18
C TYR A 51 -8.77 4.93 4.42
N LEU A 52 -7.91 4.97 5.43
CA LEU A 52 -7.08 3.88 5.86
C LEU A 52 -7.37 3.60 7.33
N GLN A 53 -7.64 2.34 7.66
CA GLN A 53 -7.86 1.90 9.04
C GLN A 53 -6.81 0.90 9.47
N PHE A 54 -6.17 1.15 10.61
CA PHE A 54 -5.28 0.22 11.30
C PHE A 54 -6.07 -0.75 12.16
N PHE A 55 -5.65 -2.03 12.19
CA PHE A 55 -6.40 -3.07 12.89
C PHE A 55 -6.00 -3.24 14.36
N ASP A 56 -4.81 -2.77 14.75
CA ASP A 56 -4.30 -2.93 16.10
C ASP A 56 -5.03 -2.05 17.14
N ASP A 57 -5.43 -0.85 16.76
CA ASP A 57 -6.11 0.12 17.64
C ASP A 57 -7.36 0.75 17.02
N GLY A 58 -7.68 0.41 15.77
CA GLY A 58 -8.81 0.97 15.03
C GLY A 58 -8.64 2.42 14.63
N SER A 59 -7.41 2.99 14.75
CA SER A 59 -7.14 4.34 14.30
C SER A 59 -7.28 4.45 12.78
N MET A 60 -7.71 5.62 12.32
CA MET A 60 -7.99 5.88 10.91
C MET A 60 -7.30 7.16 10.44
N ILE A 61 -6.80 7.13 9.23
CA ILE A 61 -6.43 8.31 8.46
C ILE A 61 -7.50 8.50 7.39
N LEU A 62 -8.09 9.68 7.35
CA LEU A 62 -9.05 10.08 6.34
C LEU A 62 -8.52 11.32 5.65
N TRP A 63 -8.38 11.29 4.33
CA TRP A 63 -8.13 12.49 3.56
C TRP A 63 -9.19 12.68 2.49
N THR A 64 -9.72 13.90 2.44
CA THR A 64 -10.84 14.24 1.59
C THR A 64 -10.95 15.74 1.38
N ILE A 65 -11.77 16.17 0.43
CA ILE A 65 -12.18 17.56 0.31
C ILE A 65 -13.23 17.88 1.39
N PRO A 66 -13.29 19.14 1.88
CA PRO A 66 -14.18 19.53 2.99
C PRO A 66 -15.65 19.17 2.78
N GLU A 67 -16.10 19.21 1.53
CA GLU A 67 -17.48 18.96 1.13
C GLU A 67 -17.95 17.54 1.39
N PHE A 68 -17.02 16.56 1.47
CA PHE A 68 -17.37 15.15 1.70
C PHE A 68 -17.17 14.68 3.14
N ILE A 69 -16.74 15.55 4.05
CA ILE A 69 -16.50 15.17 5.46
C ILE A 69 -17.78 14.62 6.10
N GLU A 70 -18.90 15.37 6.02
CA GLU A 70 -20.17 14.95 6.64
C GLU A 70 -20.74 13.65 6.05
N PRO A 71 -20.83 13.49 4.71
CA PRO A 71 -21.22 12.22 4.11
C PRO A 71 -20.35 11.04 4.52
N LEU A 72 -19.03 11.24 4.64
CA LEU A 72 -18.11 10.19 5.04
C LEU A 72 -18.25 9.82 6.52
N LEU A 73 -18.50 10.79 7.40
CA LEU A 73 -18.78 10.51 8.82
C LEU A 73 -20.05 9.67 8.98
N ASN A 74 -21.12 10.01 8.24
CA ASN A 74 -22.34 9.22 8.21
C ASN A 74 -22.10 7.78 7.71
N TYR A 75 -21.28 7.63 6.68
CA TYR A 75 -20.87 6.32 6.19
C TYR A 75 -20.12 5.52 7.27
N PHE A 76 -19.15 6.13 7.98
CA PHE A 76 -18.40 5.46 9.04
C PHE A 76 -19.28 5.05 10.21
N GLU A 77 -20.31 5.82 10.54
CA GLU A 77 -21.28 5.47 11.56
C GLU A 77 -22.15 4.26 11.14
N LEU A 78 -22.67 4.28 9.92
CA LEU A 78 -23.53 3.23 9.38
C LEU A 78 -22.79 1.90 9.17
N PHE A 79 -21.56 1.94 8.73
CA PHE A 79 -20.77 0.76 8.34
C PHE A 79 -19.60 0.46 9.27
N ARG A 80 -19.62 0.95 10.50
CA ARG A 80 -18.52 0.86 11.49
C ARG A 80 -17.82 -0.50 11.57
N LYS A 81 -18.52 -1.61 11.30
CA LYS A 81 -18.00 -2.98 11.36
C LYS A 81 -17.68 -3.59 10.00
N ASP A 82 -17.97 -2.88 8.92
CA ASP A 82 -17.94 -3.42 7.56
C ASP A 82 -17.55 -2.38 6.50
N LEU A 83 -16.60 -1.51 6.86
CA LEU A 83 -16.17 -0.37 6.02
C LEU A 83 -15.58 -0.77 4.67
N PHE A 84 -15.05 -2.00 4.55
CA PHE A 84 -14.29 -2.44 3.38
C PHE A 84 -15.04 -3.47 2.53
N SER A 85 -16.33 -3.66 2.78
CA SER A 85 -17.13 -4.58 1.96
C SER A 85 -17.58 -3.95 0.65
N ASP A 86 -17.80 -4.79 -0.35
CA ASP A 86 -18.41 -4.33 -1.62
C ASP A 86 -19.75 -3.64 -1.40
N LYS A 87 -20.53 -4.06 -0.41
CA LYS A 87 -21.82 -3.46 -0.07
C LYS A 87 -21.67 -2.04 0.45
N SER A 88 -20.76 -1.83 1.41
CA SER A 88 -20.54 -0.52 2.01
C SER A 88 -19.93 0.46 0.99
N CYS A 89 -18.95 0.02 0.21
CA CYS A 89 -18.35 0.85 -0.83
C CYS A 89 -19.37 1.24 -1.93
N LYS A 90 -20.22 0.33 -2.38
CA LYS A 90 -21.30 0.64 -3.32
C LYS A 90 -22.30 1.65 -2.76
N TRP A 91 -22.70 1.47 -1.50
CA TRP A 91 -23.58 2.43 -0.83
C TRP A 91 -22.96 3.83 -0.82
N LEU A 92 -21.68 3.93 -0.51
CA LEU A 92 -20.97 5.22 -0.48
C LEU A 92 -20.93 5.87 -1.86
N LEU A 93 -20.60 5.12 -2.92
CA LEU A 93 -20.62 5.61 -4.30
C LEU A 93 -22.00 6.14 -4.71
N GLU A 94 -23.06 5.38 -4.44
CA GLU A 94 -24.43 5.77 -4.78
C GLU A 94 -24.86 7.05 -4.06
N ASN A 95 -24.47 7.23 -2.80
CA ASN A 95 -24.83 8.40 -2.00
C ASN A 95 -23.98 9.63 -2.33
N LEU A 96 -22.73 9.47 -2.76
CA LEU A 96 -21.86 10.59 -3.13
C LEU A 96 -22.00 11.05 -4.58
N LYS A 97 -22.61 10.25 -5.46
CA LYS A 97 -22.71 10.56 -6.89
C LYS A 97 -23.30 11.93 -7.16
N ASN A 98 -24.44 12.23 -6.57
CA ASN A 98 -25.12 13.51 -6.76
C ASN A 98 -24.36 14.70 -6.13
N ASP A 99 -23.59 14.45 -5.07
CA ASP A 99 -22.81 15.47 -4.40
C ASP A 99 -21.55 15.77 -5.20
N THR A 100 -20.89 14.78 -5.80
CA THR A 100 -19.71 15.01 -6.65
C THR A 100 -20.05 15.87 -7.86
N GLU A 101 -21.21 15.62 -8.51
CA GLU A 101 -21.66 16.39 -9.68
C GLU A 101 -21.87 17.88 -9.36
N LYS A 102 -22.35 18.23 -8.16
CA LYS A 102 -22.49 19.64 -7.71
C LYS A 102 -21.17 20.41 -7.69
N TYR A 103 -20.05 19.69 -7.54
CA TYR A 103 -18.72 20.27 -7.50
C TYR A 103 -17.96 20.17 -8.82
N GLY A 104 -18.66 19.82 -9.91
CA GLY A 104 -18.06 19.65 -11.24
C GLY A 104 -17.14 18.42 -11.32
N LEU A 105 -17.40 17.42 -10.49
CA LEU A 105 -16.67 16.15 -10.43
C LEU A 105 -17.63 15.01 -10.75
N THR A 106 -17.15 14.00 -11.41
CA THR A 106 -17.88 12.74 -11.58
C THR A 106 -17.09 11.61 -10.94
N LEU A 107 -17.73 10.82 -10.09
CA LEU A 107 -17.13 9.58 -9.59
C LEU A 107 -16.91 8.67 -10.78
N HIS A 108 -15.69 8.18 -10.93
CA HIS A 108 -15.32 7.40 -12.08
C HIS A 108 -15.60 5.92 -11.84
N THR A 109 -16.32 5.35 -12.79
CA THR A 109 -16.73 3.94 -12.79
C THR A 109 -16.09 3.13 -13.91
N ASP A 110 -15.33 3.77 -14.81
CA ASP A 110 -14.86 3.18 -16.06
C ASP A 110 -13.34 3.17 -16.23
N HIS A 111 -12.69 2.27 -15.53
CA HIS A 111 -11.54 1.60 -16.16
C HIS A 111 -11.98 0.18 -16.48
N GLU A 112 -11.81 -0.25 -17.71
CA GLU A 112 -12.20 -1.59 -18.21
C GLU A 112 -11.76 -2.78 -17.34
N ASN A 113 -10.95 -2.53 -16.29
CA ASN A 113 -10.43 -3.51 -15.34
C ASN A 113 -10.37 -3.02 -13.88
N ARG A 114 -10.93 -1.86 -13.53
CA ARG A 114 -10.95 -1.38 -12.15
C ARG A 114 -12.39 -1.25 -11.66
N LYS A 115 -12.64 -1.74 -10.46
CA LYS A 115 -13.85 -1.44 -9.71
C LYS A 115 -13.90 0.07 -9.44
N ASP A 116 -15.10 0.61 -9.20
CA ASP A 116 -15.37 2.02 -8.89
C ASP A 116 -14.58 2.57 -7.68
N TYR A 117 -13.91 1.71 -6.98
CA TYR A 117 -13.01 1.97 -5.86
C TYR A 117 -11.87 0.97 -5.88
N GLN A 118 -10.72 1.40 -5.38
CA GLN A 118 -9.56 0.55 -5.22
C GLN A 118 -9.36 0.27 -3.73
N GLY A 119 -9.18 -0.98 -3.39
CA GLY A 119 -8.79 -1.37 -2.05
C GLY A 119 -7.33 -1.78 -2.00
N THR A 120 -6.63 -1.36 -0.96
CA THR A 120 -5.26 -1.76 -0.66
C THR A 120 -5.20 -2.45 0.69
N VAL A 121 -4.45 -3.53 0.78
CA VAL A 121 -4.18 -4.26 2.02
C VAL A 121 -2.71 -4.10 2.37
N PHE A 122 -2.45 -3.66 3.59
CA PHE A 122 -1.11 -3.51 4.14
C PHE A 122 -0.80 -4.70 5.04
N PHE A 123 0.31 -5.34 4.76
CA PHE A 123 0.92 -6.35 5.61
C PHE A 123 2.18 -5.79 6.21
N GLY A 124 2.63 -6.33 7.36
CA GLY A 124 3.89 -5.86 7.93
C GLY A 124 4.41 -6.75 9.05
N THR A 125 5.66 -6.48 9.42
CA THR A 125 6.30 -7.01 10.63
C THR A 125 7.27 -5.98 11.19
N GLU A 126 7.44 -5.99 12.49
CA GLU A 126 8.43 -5.22 13.28
C GLU A 126 9.42 -6.14 13.99
N ASN A 127 9.29 -7.48 13.79
CA ASN A 127 10.09 -8.48 14.46
C ASN A 127 10.49 -9.60 13.49
N GLU A 128 11.79 -9.85 13.35
CA GLU A 128 12.31 -10.94 12.51
C GLU A 128 11.82 -12.34 12.94
N ASN A 129 11.49 -12.52 14.22
CA ASN A 129 10.97 -13.79 14.73
C ASN A 129 9.54 -14.14 14.20
N ASP A 130 8.82 -13.17 13.66
CA ASP A 130 7.52 -13.41 13.03
C ASP A 130 7.67 -14.00 11.62
N LEU A 131 8.86 -13.88 11.03
CA LEU A 131 9.15 -14.33 9.68
C LEU A 131 9.24 -15.86 9.58
N ASN A 132 8.72 -16.39 8.49
CA ASN A 132 8.78 -17.82 8.21
C ASN A 132 10.12 -18.22 7.57
N ILE A 133 11.20 -18.19 8.36
CA ILE A 133 12.58 -18.42 7.92
C ILE A 133 12.74 -19.78 7.20
N SER A 134 11.94 -20.80 7.56
CA SER A 134 11.99 -22.12 6.91
C SER A 134 11.61 -22.08 5.42
N LYS A 135 11.07 -21.00 4.93
CA LYS A 135 10.72 -20.81 3.51
C LYS A 135 11.84 -20.24 2.65
N LYS A 136 12.99 -19.86 3.24
CA LYS A 136 14.14 -19.38 2.47
C LYS A 136 14.71 -20.47 1.60
N GLN A 137 15.17 -20.11 0.41
CA GLN A 137 15.79 -21.01 -0.58
C GLN A 137 17.23 -20.59 -0.84
N ASN A 138 18.11 -21.56 -1.11
CA ASN A 138 19.54 -21.33 -1.28
C ASN A 138 19.93 -20.51 -2.53
N ASN A 139 19.03 -20.40 -3.50
CA ASN A 139 19.25 -19.63 -4.72
C ASN A 139 18.74 -18.18 -4.63
N THR A 140 18.37 -17.72 -3.43
CA THR A 140 18.06 -16.31 -3.17
C THR A 140 19.37 -15.53 -2.97
N VAL A 141 19.56 -14.49 -3.76
CA VAL A 141 20.74 -13.61 -3.74
C VAL A 141 20.36 -12.19 -3.39
N LYS A 142 21.19 -11.52 -2.56
CA LYS A 142 21.11 -10.08 -2.29
C LYS A 142 21.92 -9.33 -3.33
N PHE A 143 21.35 -8.25 -3.89
CA PHE A 143 22.05 -7.39 -4.83
C PHE A 143 21.52 -5.94 -4.80
N TYR A 144 22.28 -5.02 -5.35
CA TYR A 144 21.94 -3.60 -5.46
C TYR A 144 21.62 -3.22 -6.90
N SER A 145 20.97 -2.08 -7.08
CA SER A 145 20.60 -1.57 -8.41
C SER A 145 21.79 -1.42 -9.38
N ALA A 146 22.99 -1.20 -8.84
CA ALA A 146 24.24 -1.07 -9.62
C ALA A 146 24.82 -2.43 -10.07
N ASP A 147 24.40 -3.54 -9.49
CA ASP A 147 24.91 -4.87 -9.82
C ASP A 147 24.35 -5.34 -11.18
N LYS A 148 25.17 -6.05 -11.92
CA LYS A 148 24.84 -6.50 -13.28
C LYS A 148 24.29 -7.92 -13.26
N PHE A 149 23.02 -8.07 -12.89
CA PHE A 149 22.30 -9.31 -13.07
C PHE A 149 21.42 -9.27 -14.32
N ASP A 150 21.21 -10.43 -14.93
CA ASP A 150 20.22 -10.55 -16.01
C ASP A 150 18.81 -10.44 -15.43
N MET A 151 18.15 -9.33 -15.75
CA MET A 151 16.78 -8.98 -15.33
C MET A 151 15.80 -9.03 -16.52
N THR A 152 16.12 -9.80 -17.56
CA THR A 152 15.22 -9.97 -18.70
C THR A 152 13.84 -10.46 -18.25
N GLY A 153 12.79 -9.79 -18.71
CA GLY A 153 11.40 -10.05 -18.34
C GLY A 153 10.87 -9.17 -17.20
N PHE A 154 11.72 -8.35 -16.56
CA PHE A 154 11.27 -7.32 -15.61
C PHE A 154 11.31 -5.93 -16.23
N ASP A 155 10.25 -5.15 -15.99
CA ASP A 155 10.24 -3.73 -16.29
C ASP A 155 11.22 -2.97 -15.36
N ASN A 156 11.66 -1.78 -15.77
CA ASN A 156 12.63 -0.98 -15.00
C ASN A 156 12.14 -0.61 -13.59
N ILE A 157 10.83 -0.53 -13.36
CA ILE A 157 10.23 -0.30 -12.04
C ILE A 157 10.55 -1.41 -11.03
N TRP A 158 10.92 -2.61 -11.50
CA TRP A 158 11.30 -3.75 -10.65
C TRP A 158 12.79 -3.78 -10.30
N ARG A 159 13.47 -2.62 -10.33
CA ARG A 159 14.85 -2.45 -9.89
C ARG A 159 14.90 -1.52 -8.69
N GLY A 160 14.84 -2.08 -7.50
CA GLY A 160 14.95 -1.34 -6.24
C GLY A 160 16.40 -0.96 -5.90
N VAL A 161 16.57 -0.11 -4.91
CA VAL A 161 17.88 0.25 -4.35
C VAL A 161 18.57 -1.00 -3.80
N LEU A 162 17.85 -1.78 -2.99
CA LEU A 162 18.24 -3.10 -2.49
C LEU A 162 17.27 -4.14 -3.03
N ASN A 163 17.80 -5.28 -3.44
CA ASN A 163 17.02 -6.36 -4.03
C ASN A 163 17.39 -7.70 -3.38
N PHE A 164 16.38 -8.60 -3.31
CA PHE A 164 16.57 -10.03 -3.05
C PHE A 164 15.90 -10.81 -4.16
N GLY A 165 16.70 -11.46 -4.99
CA GLY A 165 16.21 -12.16 -6.19
C GLY A 165 16.53 -13.65 -6.17
N THR A 166 15.68 -14.43 -6.82
CA THR A 166 15.96 -15.83 -7.11
C THR A 166 16.72 -15.94 -8.41
N LEU A 167 17.93 -16.52 -8.34
CA LEU A 167 18.82 -16.71 -9.48
C LEU A 167 18.68 -18.14 -10.02
N ILE A 168 18.32 -18.27 -11.30
CA ILE A 168 18.23 -19.54 -12.05
C ILE A 168 18.96 -19.33 -13.38
N ASP A 169 19.89 -20.21 -13.70
CA ASP A 169 20.67 -20.19 -14.96
C ASP A 169 21.21 -18.76 -15.31
N ASN A 170 21.72 -18.08 -14.28
CA ASN A 170 22.27 -16.72 -14.35
C ASN A 170 21.23 -15.59 -14.61
N GLN A 171 19.94 -15.89 -14.59
CA GLN A 171 18.85 -14.93 -14.70
C GLN A 171 18.13 -14.76 -13.37
N ILE A 172 17.75 -13.53 -13.01
CA ILE A 172 16.81 -13.27 -11.91
C ILE A 172 15.41 -13.59 -12.43
N VAL A 173 14.72 -14.50 -11.77
CA VAL A 173 13.38 -14.97 -12.16
C VAL A 173 12.27 -14.55 -11.19
N SER A 174 12.65 -14.12 -10.00
CA SER A 174 11.76 -13.52 -9.00
C SER A 174 12.54 -12.46 -8.24
N ASN A 175 12.00 -11.27 -8.05
CA ASN A 175 12.69 -10.16 -7.40
C ASN A 175 11.81 -9.46 -6.37
N CYS A 176 12.28 -9.43 -5.12
CA CYS A 176 11.77 -8.57 -4.06
C CYS A 176 12.64 -7.32 -3.98
N LEU A 177 12.03 -6.16 -3.96
CA LEU A 177 12.73 -4.88 -4.01
C LEU A 177 12.19 -3.89 -2.98
N ASN A 178 13.00 -2.88 -2.66
CA ASN A 178 12.56 -1.64 -2.04
C ASN A 178 12.97 -0.45 -2.92
N THR A 179 12.18 0.62 -2.88
CA THR A 179 12.42 1.85 -3.65
C THR A 179 13.08 2.95 -2.83
N THR A 180 13.04 2.85 -1.51
CA THR A 180 13.58 3.84 -0.58
C THR A 180 14.88 3.36 0.06
N ASN A 181 15.81 4.29 0.32
CA ASN A 181 17.09 3.95 0.95
C ASN A 181 16.87 3.53 2.41
N PRO A 182 17.23 2.31 2.84
CA PRO A 182 17.06 1.84 4.20
C PRO A 182 17.97 2.58 5.22
N LEU A 183 19.01 3.28 4.78
CA LEU A 183 19.86 4.11 5.67
C LEU A 183 19.08 5.27 6.30
N ASP A 184 18.06 5.80 5.61
CA ASP A 184 17.39 7.03 6.00
C ASP A 184 15.99 6.80 6.57
N ASN A 185 15.41 5.62 6.36
CA ASN A 185 14.02 5.34 6.67
C ASN A 185 13.86 4.29 7.77
N LYS A 186 12.86 4.49 8.63
CA LYS A 186 12.47 3.53 9.66
C LYS A 186 11.46 2.51 9.17
N VAL A 187 10.70 2.86 8.14
CA VAL A 187 9.70 2.02 7.50
C VAL A 187 10.14 1.78 6.07
N ILE A 188 10.18 0.52 5.67
CA ILE A 188 10.51 0.14 4.30
C ILE A 188 9.33 -0.63 3.71
N ASP A 189 8.78 -0.11 2.62
CA ASP A 189 7.83 -0.84 1.80
C ASP A 189 8.56 -1.71 0.78
N ILE A 190 8.17 -2.97 0.68
CA ILE A 190 8.76 -3.95 -0.22
C ILE A 190 7.73 -4.46 -1.22
N GLY A 191 8.18 -4.61 -2.46
CA GLY A 191 7.39 -5.19 -3.56
C GLY A 191 7.99 -6.48 -4.08
N ILE A 192 7.18 -7.33 -4.68
CA ILE A 192 7.63 -8.61 -5.26
C ILE A 192 7.03 -8.83 -6.65
N CYS A 193 7.87 -9.24 -7.58
CA CYS A 193 7.45 -9.74 -8.88
C CYS A 193 8.14 -11.08 -9.18
N THR A 194 7.43 -11.98 -9.83
CA THR A 194 7.94 -13.28 -10.28
C THR A 194 7.49 -13.51 -11.71
N LEU A 195 8.42 -13.88 -12.59
CA LEU A 195 8.12 -14.22 -13.98
C LEU A 195 7.14 -15.39 -14.05
N ASP A 196 6.25 -15.38 -15.02
CA ASP A 196 5.11 -16.30 -15.11
C ASP A 196 5.49 -17.78 -15.03
N ASP A 197 6.52 -18.18 -15.76
CA ASP A 197 7.01 -19.56 -15.81
C ASP A 197 7.63 -20.04 -14.47
N TYR A 198 7.87 -19.12 -13.56
CA TYR A 198 8.52 -19.37 -12.27
C TYR A 198 7.59 -19.18 -11.06
N LYS A 199 6.30 -18.84 -11.31
CA LYS A 199 5.29 -18.75 -10.26
C LYS A 199 5.03 -20.08 -9.55
N GLN A 200 4.48 -20.01 -8.33
CA GLN A 200 4.10 -21.16 -7.50
C GLN A 200 5.24 -22.10 -7.07
N LYS A 201 6.50 -21.67 -7.21
CA LYS A 201 7.70 -22.43 -6.78
C LYS A 201 8.26 -21.98 -5.43
N GLY A 202 7.58 -21.08 -4.72
CA GLY A 202 8.00 -20.54 -3.41
C GLY A 202 9.03 -19.40 -3.47
N TYR A 203 9.49 -19.02 -4.65
CA TYR A 203 10.52 -18.00 -4.83
C TYR A 203 10.13 -16.63 -4.26
N ALA A 204 8.90 -16.19 -4.51
CA ALA A 204 8.38 -14.94 -3.98
C ALA A 204 8.43 -14.90 -2.45
N VAL A 205 7.98 -15.96 -1.78
CA VAL A 205 8.01 -16.07 -0.31
C VAL A 205 9.45 -16.06 0.21
N SER A 206 10.36 -16.82 -0.42
CA SER A 206 11.78 -16.83 -0.06
C SER A 206 12.41 -15.43 -0.12
N ASN A 207 12.15 -14.70 -1.21
CA ASN A 207 12.72 -13.38 -1.42
C ASN A 207 12.15 -12.35 -0.43
N VAL A 208 10.84 -12.38 -0.15
CA VAL A 208 10.19 -11.51 0.85
C VAL A 208 10.76 -11.78 2.25
N VAL A 209 10.86 -13.06 2.65
CA VAL A 209 11.45 -13.43 3.96
C VAL A 209 12.89 -12.96 4.07
N SER A 210 13.71 -13.20 3.03
CA SER A 210 15.13 -12.82 3.05
C SER A 210 15.33 -11.31 3.10
N MET A 211 14.50 -10.54 2.37
CA MET A 211 14.52 -9.09 2.39
C MET A 211 14.11 -8.56 3.77
N ALA A 212 12.98 -9.01 4.31
CA ALA A 212 12.46 -8.53 5.59
C ALA A 212 13.41 -8.88 6.76
N GLU A 213 13.96 -10.09 6.78
CA GLU A 213 14.98 -10.51 7.76
C GLU A 213 16.21 -9.59 7.70
N TYR A 214 16.74 -9.34 6.51
CA TYR A 214 17.89 -8.46 6.35
C TYR A 214 17.59 -7.03 6.81
N LEU A 215 16.44 -6.48 6.44
CA LEU A 215 16.05 -5.12 6.83
C LEU A 215 15.89 -4.97 8.35
N LEU A 216 15.46 -6.00 9.05
CA LEU A 216 15.28 -5.99 10.51
C LEU A 216 16.53 -6.46 11.29
N SER A 217 17.59 -6.94 10.60
CA SER A 217 18.77 -7.53 11.23
C SER A 217 19.60 -6.55 12.09
N GLY A 218 19.37 -5.24 11.95
CA GLY A 218 20.17 -4.21 12.62
C GLY A 218 21.58 -4.02 12.06
N ALA A 219 21.92 -4.62 10.90
CA ALA A 219 23.17 -4.36 10.20
C ALA A 219 23.33 -2.85 9.94
N GLU A 220 24.58 -2.35 9.83
CA GLU A 220 24.88 -0.91 9.73
C GLU A 220 24.08 -0.22 8.60
N GLU A 221 23.91 -0.90 7.46
CA GLU A 221 23.21 -0.39 6.29
C GLU A 221 21.69 -0.27 6.50
N VAL A 222 21.13 -0.94 7.50
CA VAL A 222 19.68 -1.02 7.76
C VAL A 222 19.31 -0.72 9.22
N LYS A 223 20.27 -0.26 10.02
CA LYS A 223 20.10 -0.07 11.48
C LYS A 223 18.94 0.84 11.89
N LYS A 224 18.48 1.71 11.00
CA LYS A 224 17.32 2.60 11.26
C LYS A 224 15.98 1.92 11.01
N VAL A 225 15.96 0.84 10.25
CA VAL A 225 14.71 0.14 9.93
C VAL A 225 14.10 -0.46 11.17
N LYS A 226 12.84 -0.22 11.40
CA LYS A 226 12.04 -0.69 12.54
C LYS A 226 10.86 -1.54 12.11
N GLU A 227 10.32 -1.23 10.95
CA GLU A 227 9.12 -1.85 10.42
C GLU A 227 9.28 -2.09 8.92
N VAL A 228 8.91 -3.28 8.49
CA VAL A 228 8.82 -3.64 7.07
C VAL A 228 7.35 -3.78 6.73
N ILE A 229 6.92 -3.10 5.67
CA ILE A 229 5.55 -3.18 5.15
C ILE A 229 5.55 -3.75 3.73
N TYR A 230 4.42 -4.29 3.35
CA TYR A 230 4.16 -4.91 2.05
C TYR A 230 2.75 -4.53 1.65
N THR A 231 2.61 -3.78 0.59
CA THR A 231 1.31 -3.30 0.12
C THR A 231 0.84 -4.05 -1.11
N THR A 232 -0.46 -4.33 -1.19
CA THR A 232 -1.04 -5.02 -2.35
C THR A 232 -2.52 -4.71 -2.51
N GLY A 233 -2.99 -4.70 -3.75
CA GLY A 233 -4.41 -4.52 -4.03
C GLY A 233 -5.28 -5.60 -3.37
N SER A 234 -6.45 -5.22 -2.88
CA SER A 234 -7.40 -6.13 -2.19
C SER A 234 -7.87 -7.29 -3.07
N GLY A 235 -7.86 -7.13 -4.38
CA GLY A 235 -8.15 -8.20 -5.36
C GLY A 235 -6.95 -9.12 -5.68
N ASN A 236 -5.73 -8.77 -5.29
CA ASN A 236 -4.54 -9.57 -5.58
C ASN A 236 -4.31 -10.67 -4.53
N ILE A 237 -5.14 -11.70 -4.58
CA ILE A 237 -5.12 -12.81 -3.61
C ILE A 237 -3.78 -13.54 -3.57
N ASN A 238 -3.08 -13.65 -4.70
CA ASN A 238 -1.78 -14.33 -4.74
C ASN A 238 -0.71 -13.55 -3.99
N SER A 239 -0.68 -12.23 -4.14
CA SER A 239 0.23 -11.35 -3.41
C SER A 239 -0.06 -11.38 -1.90
N GLN A 240 -1.35 -11.33 -1.49
CA GLN A 240 -1.74 -11.47 -0.08
C GLN A 240 -1.32 -12.82 0.52
N LYS A 241 -1.46 -13.92 -0.24
CA LYS A 241 -0.98 -15.25 0.19
C LYS A 241 0.54 -15.26 0.35
N THR A 242 1.28 -14.58 -0.53
CA THR A 242 2.74 -14.44 -0.40
C THR A 242 3.11 -13.74 0.88
N ALA A 243 2.51 -12.58 1.19
CA ALA A 243 2.74 -11.85 2.43
C ALA A 243 2.50 -12.71 3.68
N LYS A 244 1.32 -13.33 3.77
CA LYS A 244 0.94 -14.21 4.90
C LYS A 244 1.88 -15.43 5.03
N SER A 245 2.26 -16.05 3.91
CA SER A 245 3.18 -17.19 3.91
C SER A 245 4.61 -16.80 4.33
N SER A 246 4.98 -15.54 4.18
CA SER A 246 6.26 -14.99 4.62
C SER A 246 6.29 -14.67 6.12
N GLY A 247 5.15 -14.71 6.82
CA GLY A 247 5.03 -14.35 8.24
C GLY A 247 4.60 -12.90 8.48
N LEU A 248 4.32 -12.14 7.41
CA LEU A 248 3.78 -10.79 7.56
C LEU A 248 2.29 -10.86 7.96
N ARG A 249 1.89 -10.04 8.91
CA ARG A 249 0.48 -9.94 9.33
C ARG A 249 -0.21 -8.77 8.66
N GLU A 250 -1.51 -8.87 8.48
CA GLU A 250 -2.34 -7.79 8.00
C GLU A 250 -2.44 -6.69 9.07
N ILE A 251 -2.07 -5.45 8.72
CA ILE A 251 -1.95 -4.34 9.67
C ILE A 251 -2.95 -3.22 9.41
N ALA A 252 -3.30 -3.00 8.14
CA ALA A 252 -4.26 -1.97 7.76
C ALA A 252 -4.95 -2.31 6.44
N LYS A 253 -6.09 -1.67 6.22
CA LYS A 253 -6.77 -1.59 4.92
C LYS A 253 -7.04 -0.15 4.55
N GLU A 254 -6.95 0.11 3.25
CA GLU A 254 -7.26 1.38 2.64
C GLU A 254 -8.28 1.19 1.53
N VAL A 255 -9.10 2.19 1.32
CA VAL A 255 -9.95 2.33 0.13
C VAL A 255 -9.80 3.74 -0.39
N ASP A 256 -9.59 3.85 -1.69
CA ASP A 256 -9.49 5.09 -2.43
C ASP A 256 -10.59 5.19 -3.48
N PHE A 257 -11.06 6.39 -3.73
CA PHE A 257 -12.10 6.71 -4.70
C PHE A 257 -11.62 7.82 -5.63
N CYS A 258 -11.70 7.55 -6.93
CA CYS A 258 -11.27 8.47 -7.97
C CYS A 258 -12.43 9.30 -8.50
N CYS A 259 -12.13 10.52 -8.92
CA CYS A 259 -13.03 11.36 -9.67
C CYS A 259 -12.39 11.89 -10.96
N ARG A 260 -13.22 12.38 -11.86
CA ARG A 260 -12.84 13.11 -13.06
C ARG A 260 -13.56 14.45 -13.09
N ARG A 261 -12.91 15.50 -13.62
CA ARG A 261 -13.62 16.76 -13.89
C ARG A 261 -14.68 16.55 -14.95
N ILE A 262 -15.87 17.10 -14.74
CA ILE A 262 -16.90 17.23 -15.78
C ILE A 262 -16.41 18.37 -16.68
N LEU A 263 -16.10 18.04 -17.94
CA LEU A 263 -15.68 19.00 -18.97
C LEU A 263 -16.85 19.81 -19.47
#